data_6905e3b4dbb05b28f12e49bd7cab5c0f
#
_entry.id   6905e3b4dbb05b28f12e49bd7cab5c0f
#
_cell.length_a   1.000
_cell.length_b   1.000
_cell.length_c   1.000
_cell.angle_alpha   90.00
_cell.angle_beta   90.00
_cell.angle_gamma   90.00
#
_symmetry.space_group_name_H-M   'P 1'
#
loop_
_entity.id
_entity.type
_entity.pdbx_description
1 polymer ?
#
loop_
_entity_poly.entity_id
_entity_poly.type
_entity_poly.pdbx_seq_one_letter_code
_entity_poly.pdbx_strand_id
1 'polypeptide(L)'
;MKKIAVVTCVELPEPDPDQEPLLDALRGAGMQPKMLAWDDPNANPGDFDLCIMRSCWNYYINPAGFLAFVDRAATASQLVNPIDVVHWNLHKRYLKKLQAADVPIIPTVWLDDREPGDLSETMRTEGWDDVVIKPSVSAASYRTERFKKDRVKKGQRFLEELLADGDTLIQKYMSGFDEEKALVWIDGEWTHAVGKSPRFAGEDEEVSDALPMSDEERTLAAKALGCVDVDCDLLYARVDVIRDSEGKLLVSEIELVEPSLFFVQSPASLVRFVDAIGRWG
;
A
#
# COMPACT_ATOMS: atom_id res chain seq x y z
N MET A 1 -8.93 -22.52 -20.35
CA MET A 1 -9.21 -21.88 -19.05
C MET A 1 -8.07 -20.92 -18.78
N LYS A 2 -8.38 -19.68 -18.39
CA LYS A 2 -7.38 -18.61 -18.12
C LYS A 2 -6.52 -18.99 -16.91
N LYS A 3 -5.21 -19.01 -17.07
CA LYS A 3 -4.24 -19.29 -16.01
C LYS A 3 -3.89 -18.01 -15.29
N ILE A 4 -4.09 -17.96 -13.99
CA ILE A 4 -3.89 -16.76 -13.17
C ILE A 4 -2.75 -16.99 -12.18
N ALA A 5 -1.71 -16.19 -12.25
CA ALA A 5 -0.73 -16.09 -11.16
C ALA A 5 -1.27 -15.14 -10.09
N VAL A 6 -1.49 -15.64 -8.89
CA VAL A 6 -1.71 -14.83 -7.69
C VAL A 6 -0.35 -14.64 -7.06
N VAL A 7 0.26 -13.46 -7.28
CA VAL A 7 1.64 -13.20 -6.91
C VAL A 7 1.76 -12.92 -5.41
N THR A 8 2.69 -13.61 -4.78
CA THR A 8 2.97 -13.57 -3.34
C THR A 8 4.49 -13.54 -3.11
N CYS A 9 4.95 -13.80 -1.90
CA CYS A 9 6.35 -14.08 -1.55
C CYS A 9 6.49 -15.48 -0.92
N VAL A 10 7.72 -16.00 -0.87
CA VAL A 10 8.00 -17.33 -0.31
C VAL A 10 7.66 -17.37 1.18
N GLU A 11 8.08 -16.35 1.93
CA GLU A 11 7.76 -16.20 3.34
C GLU A 11 6.93 -14.93 3.54
N LEU A 12 5.65 -15.10 3.85
CA LEU A 12 4.77 -13.99 4.16
C LEU A 12 5.17 -13.39 5.52
N PRO A 13 5.34 -12.06 5.62
CA PRO A 13 5.60 -11.41 6.90
C PRO A 13 4.40 -11.51 7.87
N GLU A 14 3.20 -11.70 7.34
CA GLU A 14 1.95 -11.90 8.08
C GLU A 14 0.97 -12.75 7.24
N PRO A 15 -0.02 -13.41 7.84
CA PRO A 15 -1.02 -14.18 7.11
C PRO A 15 -1.85 -13.30 6.16
N ASP A 16 -2.22 -13.82 4.98
CA ASP A 16 -3.17 -13.19 4.05
C ASP A 16 -4.54 -13.89 4.15
N PRO A 17 -5.52 -13.33 4.90
CA PRO A 17 -6.84 -13.91 5.04
C PRO A 17 -7.64 -13.99 3.73
N ASP A 18 -7.32 -13.14 2.75
CA ASP A 18 -8.00 -13.08 1.45
C ASP A 18 -7.52 -14.17 0.48
N GLN A 19 -6.37 -14.84 0.75
CA GLN A 19 -5.73 -15.75 -0.19
C GLN A 19 -6.64 -16.92 -0.60
N GLU A 20 -7.10 -17.72 0.35
CA GLU A 20 -7.92 -18.89 0.03
C GLU A 20 -9.31 -18.51 -0.55
N PRO A 21 -10.04 -17.51 0.01
CA PRO A 21 -11.26 -17.01 -0.60
C PRO A 21 -11.08 -16.58 -2.05
N LEU A 22 -9.99 -15.88 -2.38
CA LEU A 22 -9.69 -15.46 -3.75
C LEU A 22 -9.41 -16.65 -4.67
N LEU A 23 -8.59 -17.61 -4.25
CA LEU A 23 -8.28 -18.80 -5.04
C LEU A 23 -9.53 -19.61 -5.34
N ASP A 24 -10.40 -19.80 -4.35
CA ASP A 24 -11.65 -20.56 -4.51
C ASP A 24 -12.64 -19.84 -5.42
N ALA A 25 -12.77 -18.52 -5.30
CA ALA A 25 -13.64 -17.74 -6.16
C ALA A 25 -13.17 -17.75 -7.64
N LEU A 26 -11.85 -17.65 -7.87
CA LEU A 26 -11.27 -17.76 -9.22
C LEU A 26 -11.51 -19.16 -9.82
N ARG A 27 -11.33 -20.23 -9.03
CA ARG A 27 -11.65 -21.61 -9.46
C ARG A 27 -13.13 -21.77 -9.78
N GLY A 28 -14.01 -21.23 -8.92
CA GLY A 28 -15.46 -21.24 -9.11
C GLY A 28 -15.91 -20.52 -10.39
N ALA A 29 -15.17 -19.49 -10.80
CA ALA A 29 -15.37 -18.77 -12.07
C ALA A 29 -14.72 -19.47 -13.29
N GLY A 30 -14.20 -20.71 -13.14
CA GLY A 30 -13.63 -21.49 -14.23
C GLY A 30 -12.22 -21.09 -14.66
N MET A 31 -11.49 -20.35 -13.81
CA MET A 31 -10.09 -19.99 -14.02
C MET A 31 -9.16 -21.00 -13.33
N GLN A 32 -7.86 -20.94 -13.64
CA GLN A 32 -6.83 -21.78 -13.06
C GLN A 32 -5.86 -20.91 -12.24
N PRO A 33 -6.20 -20.53 -10.99
CA PRO A 33 -5.30 -19.76 -10.16
C PRO A 33 -4.20 -20.63 -9.57
N LYS A 34 -3.00 -20.04 -9.45
CA LYS A 34 -1.85 -20.63 -8.75
C LYS A 34 -1.08 -19.52 -8.06
N MET A 35 -0.63 -19.80 -6.84
CA MET A 35 0.31 -18.92 -6.14
C MET A 35 1.65 -18.91 -6.86
N LEU A 36 2.25 -17.73 -7.01
CA LEU A 36 3.54 -17.50 -7.63
C LEU A 36 4.35 -16.57 -6.74
N ALA A 37 5.33 -17.10 -6.02
CA ALA A 37 6.19 -16.27 -5.18
C ALA A 37 7.20 -15.50 -6.05
N TRP A 38 7.22 -14.18 -5.92
CA TRP A 38 8.07 -13.31 -6.74
C TRP A 38 9.57 -13.54 -6.48
N ASP A 39 9.91 -13.95 -5.26
CA ASP A 39 11.27 -14.21 -4.76
C ASP A 39 11.70 -15.68 -4.85
N ASP A 40 10.87 -16.56 -5.44
CA ASP A 40 11.31 -17.91 -5.85
C ASP A 40 12.16 -17.80 -7.13
N PRO A 41 13.42 -18.28 -7.12
CA PRO A 41 14.26 -18.24 -8.31
C PRO A 41 13.71 -19.04 -9.51
N ASN A 42 12.77 -19.96 -9.27
CA ASN A 42 12.11 -20.76 -10.31
C ASN A 42 10.78 -20.14 -10.78
N ALA A 43 10.37 -18.99 -10.23
CA ALA A 43 9.16 -18.32 -10.62
C ALA A 43 9.20 -17.90 -12.10
N ASN A 44 8.25 -18.43 -12.89
CA ASN A 44 8.12 -18.10 -14.30
C ASN A 44 6.73 -17.47 -14.58
N PRO A 45 6.62 -16.13 -14.64
CA PRO A 45 5.35 -15.46 -14.99
C PRO A 45 4.80 -15.87 -16.36
N GLY A 46 5.64 -16.29 -17.29
CA GLY A 46 5.24 -16.72 -18.64
C GLY A 46 4.40 -18.01 -18.70
N ASP A 47 4.26 -18.73 -17.57
CA ASP A 47 3.37 -19.89 -17.49
C ASP A 47 1.88 -19.50 -17.33
N PHE A 48 1.61 -18.19 -17.17
CA PHE A 48 0.29 -17.64 -16.86
C PHE A 48 -0.17 -16.61 -17.90
N ASP A 49 -1.48 -16.54 -18.09
CA ASP A 49 -2.10 -15.54 -18.96
C ASP A 49 -2.16 -14.16 -18.26
N LEU A 50 -2.29 -14.16 -16.93
CA LEU A 50 -2.45 -12.96 -16.10
C LEU A 50 -1.70 -13.10 -14.79
N CYS A 51 -1.00 -12.05 -14.38
CA CYS A 51 -0.36 -11.90 -13.06
C CYS A 51 -1.07 -10.81 -12.25
N ILE A 52 -1.52 -11.13 -11.04
CA ILE A 52 -2.15 -10.21 -10.11
C ILE A 52 -1.26 -10.11 -8.88
N MET A 53 -0.77 -8.90 -8.59
CA MET A 53 0.02 -8.66 -7.38
C MET A 53 -0.91 -8.70 -6.16
N ARG A 54 -0.57 -9.54 -5.18
CA ARG A 54 -1.38 -9.65 -3.96
C ARG A 54 -0.53 -9.52 -2.72
N SER A 55 0.01 -10.56 -2.20
CA SER A 55 0.73 -10.58 -0.92
C SER A 55 2.26 -10.56 -1.10
N CYS A 56 2.76 -9.62 -1.92
CA CYS A 56 4.20 -9.45 -2.16
C CYS A 56 4.92 -8.67 -1.03
N TRP A 57 4.41 -8.73 0.18
CA TRP A 57 4.67 -7.81 1.30
C TRP A 57 6.10 -7.78 1.83
N ASN A 58 7.00 -8.62 1.30
CA ASN A 58 8.42 -8.61 1.63
C ASN A 58 9.32 -7.89 0.61
N TYR A 59 8.73 -7.22 -0.42
CA TYR A 59 9.52 -6.61 -1.51
C TYR A 59 10.53 -5.55 -1.02
N TYR A 60 10.30 -4.95 0.13
CA TYR A 60 11.21 -3.99 0.74
C TYR A 60 12.57 -4.58 1.12
N ILE A 61 12.68 -5.90 1.24
CA ILE A 61 13.95 -6.60 1.52
C ILE A 61 14.87 -6.54 0.29
N ASN A 62 14.29 -6.64 -0.92
CA ASN A 62 15.01 -6.58 -2.18
C ASN A 62 14.20 -5.86 -3.26
N PRO A 63 14.03 -4.52 -3.17
CA PRO A 63 13.21 -3.76 -4.12
C PRO A 63 13.67 -3.90 -5.57
N ALA A 64 14.99 -3.97 -5.82
CA ALA A 64 15.52 -4.16 -7.17
C ALA A 64 15.17 -5.53 -7.75
N GLY A 65 15.23 -6.59 -6.94
CA GLY A 65 14.82 -7.94 -7.33
C GLY A 65 13.32 -8.02 -7.61
N PHE A 66 12.51 -7.34 -6.81
CA PHE A 66 11.06 -7.24 -7.03
C PHE A 66 10.73 -6.52 -8.34
N LEU A 67 11.35 -5.37 -8.61
CA LEU A 67 11.16 -4.66 -9.88
C LEU A 67 11.59 -5.50 -11.07
N ALA A 68 12.72 -6.23 -10.98
CA ALA A 68 13.14 -7.14 -12.04
C ALA A 68 12.15 -8.31 -12.27
N PHE A 69 11.45 -8.78 -11.22
CA PHE A 69 10.35 -9.74 -11.37
C PHE A 69 9.15 -9.09 -12.06
N VAL A 70 8.77 -7.89 -11.66
CA VAL A 70 7.66 -7.12 -12.27
C VAL A 70 7.90 -6.88 -13.76
N ASP A 71 9.13 -6.50 -14.15
CA ASP A 71 9.53 -6.33 -15.56
C ASP A 71 9.37 -7.62 -16.36
N ARG A 72 9.79 -8.77 -15.79
CA ARG A 72 9.59 -10.08 -16.42
C ARG A 72 8.12 -10.43 -16.52
N ALA A 73 7.32 -10.17 -15.48
CA ALA A 73 5.88 -10.46 -15.47
C ALA A 73 5.15 -9.63 -16.52
N ALA A 74 5.45 -8.33 -16.63
CA ALA A 74 4.85 -7.45 -17.63
C ALA A 74 5.23 -7.80 -19.07
N THR A 75 6.42 -8.42 -19.28
CA THR A 75 6.88 -8.84 -20.60
C THR A 75 6.32 -10.19 -21.02
N ALA A 76 6.18 -11.13 -20.08
CA ALA A 76 5.87 -12.53 -20.36
C ALA A 76 4.38 -12.89 -20.14
N SER A 77 3.63 -12.03 -19.45
CA SER A 77 2.22 -12.20 -19.09
C SER A 77 1.54 -10.81 -19.05
N GLN A 78 0.23 -10.79 -18.90
CA GLN A 78 -0.47 -9.53 -18.60
C GLN A 78 -0.41 -9.25 -17.11
N LEU A 79 0.14 -8.08 -16.74
CA LEU A 79 0.21 -7.65 -15.34
C LEU A 79 -0.98 -6.76 -14.98
N VAL A 80 -1.59 -7.02 -13.83
CA VAL A 80 -2.68 -6.26 -13.22
C VAL A 80 -2.24 -5.73 -11.84
N ASN A 81 -2.29 -4.51 -11.54
CA ASN A 81 -2.29 -3.27 -12.25
C ASN A 81 -1.00 -3.14 -13.12
N PRO A 82 -1.00 -2.33 -14.20
CA PRO A 82 0.12 -2.28 -15.12
C PRO A 82 1.44 -1.86 -14.49
N ILE A 83 2.56 -2.21 -15.15
CA ILE A 83 3.93 -1.98 -14.66
C ILE A 83 4.20 -0.51 -14.26
N ASP A 84 3.69 0.44 -15.04
CA ASP A 84 3.90 1.86 -14.78
C ASP A 84 3.24 2.30 -13.46
N VAL A 85 2.13 1.65 -13.08
CA VAL A 85 1.48 1.85 -11.77
C VAL A 85 2.35 1.33 -10.65
N VAL A 86 2.97 0.15 -10.82
CA VAL A 86 3.88 -0.42 -9.84
C VAL A 86 5.07 0.51 -9.61
N HIS A 87 5.72 0.98 -10.68
CA HIS A 87 6.84 1.93 -10.59
C HIS A 87 6.42 3.26 -9.94
N TRP A 88 5.22 3.75 -10.24
CA TRP A 88 4.71 5.00 -9.67
C TRP A 88 4.45 4.86 -8.17
N ASN A 89 3.88 3.74 -7.72
CA ASN A 89 3.35 3.56 -6.38
C ASN A 89 4.36 2.97 -5.38
N LEU A 90 5.37 2.21 -5.85
CA LEU A 90 6.32 1.52 -4.98
C LEU A 90 7.04 2.45 -4.01
N HIS A 91 7.33 3.68 -4.42
CA HIS A 91 8.02 4.69 -3.63
C HIS A 91 7.05 5.77 -3.16
N LYS A 92 6.95 6.02 -1.85
CA LYS A 92 6.00 6.98 -1.25
C LYS A 92 6.17 8.45 -1.69
N ARG A 93 7.12 8.75 -2.61
CA ARG A 93 7.22 10.08 -3.25
C ARG A 93 5.95 10.50 -4.02
N TYR A 94 5.06 9.58 -4.36
CA TYR A 94 3.76 9.94 -4.94
C TYR A 94 2.95 10.87 -4.04
N LEU A 95 3.14 10.82 -2.71
CA LEU A 95 2.51 11.76 -1.77
C LEU A 95 2.88 13.22 -2.06
N LYS A 96 4.10 13.51 -2.57
CA LYS A 96 4.46 14.86 -3.04
C LYS A 96 3.59 15.32 -4.20
N LYS A 97 3.23 14.40 -5.13
CA LYS A 97 2.33 14.71 -6.25
C LYS A 97 0.91 14.99 -5.75
N LEU A 98 0.43 14.22 -4.77
CA LEU A 98 -0.85 14.47 -4.14
C LEU A 98 -0.89 15.88 -3.52
N GLN A 99 0.12 16.22 -2.75
CA GLN A 99 0.24 17.54 -2.10
C GLN A 99 0.26 18.67 -3.14
N ALA A 100 1.01 18.51 -4.24
CA ALA A 100 1.08 19.48 -5.33
C ALA A 100 -0.26 19.66 -6.09
N ALA A 101 -1.14 18.65 -6.01
CA ALA A 101 -2.50 18.68 -6.56
C ALA A 101 -3.56 19.09 -5.51
N ASP A 102 -3.16 19.70 -4.41
CA ASP A 102 -4.02 20.13 -3.31
C ASP A 102 -4.86 18.97 -2.70
N VAL A 103 -4.34 17.74 -2.74
CA VAL A 103 -4.90 16.64 -1.94
C VAL A 103 -4.33 16.74 -0.55
N PRO A 104 -5.16 16.86 0.50
CA PRO A 104 -4.68 16.91 1.86
C PRO A 104 -4.07 15.55 2.25
N ILE A 105 -2.80 15.57 2.64
CA ILE A 105 -2.04 14.41 3.12
C ILE A 105 -1.60 14.63 4.57
N ILE A 106 -1.19 13.57 5.26
CA ILE A 106 -0.51 13.71 6.55
C ILE A 106 0.73 14.61 6.36
N PRO A 107 0.93 15.65 7.19
CA PRO A 107 2.09 16.51 7.11
C PRO A 107 3.38 15.68 7.13
N THR A 108 4.22 15.84 6.09
CA THR A 108 5.37 14.97 5.82
C THR A 108 6.59 15.78 5.43
N VAL A 109 7.73 15.48 6.03
CA VAL A 109 9.07 15.90 5.60
C VAL A 109 9.76 14.71 4.94
N TRP A 110 10.30 14.93 3.73
CA TRP A 110 11.02 13.92 2.97
C TRP A 110 12.51 14.19 3.04
N LEU A 111 13.27 13.16 3.31
CA LEU A 111 14.72 13.18 3.31
C LEU A 111 15.22 12.18 2.27
N ASP A 112 16.05 12.65 1.35
CA ASP A 112 16.70 11.80 0.37
C ASP A 112 17.85 11.02 1.04
N ASP A 113 18.25 9.89 0.47
CA ASP A 113 19.28 9.04 1.03
C ASP A 113 20.58 9.81 1.27
N ARG A 114 21.24 9.53 2.40
CA ARG A 114 22.49 10.18 2.83
C ARG A 114 22.41 11.69 3.06
N GLU A 115 21.24 12.31 2.98
CA GLU A 115 21.08 13.68 3.47
C GLU A 115 21.22 13.71 5.00
N PRO A 116 21.93 14.72 5.56
CA PRO A 116 21.96 14.86 6.99
C PRO A 116 20.57 15.27 7.51
N GLY A 117 19.88 14.34 8.15
CA GLY A 117 18.60 14.62 8.81
C GLY A 117 18.81 15.04 10.26
N ASP A 118 18.23 16.15 10.68
CA ASP A 118 18.14 16.56 12.08
C ASP A 118 16.69 16.49 12.55
N LEU A 119 16.38 15.43 13.30
CA LEU A 119 15.03 15.20 13.81
C LEU A 119 14.59 16.30 14.79
N SER A 120 15.50 16.78 15.62
CA SER A 120 15.19 17.84 16.60
C SER A 120 14.84 19.15 15.90
N GLU A 121 15.59 19.50 14.87
CA GLU A 121 15.36 20.69 14.07
C GLU A 121 14.06 20.55 13.26
N THR A 122 13.81 19.39 12.64
CA THR A 122 12.57 19.09 11.93
C THR A 122 11.36 19.26 12.84
N MET A 123 11.36 18.60 14.00
CA MET A 123 10.25 18.69 14.96
C MET A 123 10.03 20.13 15.45
N ARG A 124 11.10 20.90 15.65
CA ARG A 124 11.02 22.30 16.08
C ARG A 124 10.45 23.20 14.98
N THR A 125 10.91 23.04 13.75
CA THR A 125 10.49 23.88 12.61
C THR A 125 9.05 23.63 12.22
N GLU A 126 8.63 22.36 12.20
CA GLU A 126 7.28 21.95 11.89
C GLU A 126 6.30 22.10 13.06
N GLY A 127 6.81 22.35 14.28
CA GLY A 127 5.99 22.45 15.50
C GLY A 127 5.39 21.10 15.92
N TRP A 128 6.08 19.98 15.65
CA TRP A 128 5.61 18.64 15.99
C TRP A 128 6.23 18.13 17.29
N ASP A 129 5.41 17.61 18.20
CA ASP A 129 5.85 16.96 19.44
C ASP A 129 5.89 15.43 19.34
N ASP A 130 5.34 14.88 18.26
CA ASP A 130 5.16 13.44 18.05
C ASP A 130 5.21 13.13 16.54
N VAL A 131 6.07 12.21 16.15
CA VAL A 131 6.33 11.89 14.75
C VAL A 131 6.42 10.38 14.51
N VAL A 132 6.16 9.98 13.28
CA VAL A 132 6.45 8.65 12.76
C VAL A 132 7.58 8.77 11.75
N ILE A 133 8.58 7.91 11.86
CA ILE A 133 9.69 7.81 10.91
C ILE A 133 9.59 6.46 10.21
N LYS A 134 9.67 6.46 8.87
CA LYS A 134 9.55 5.25 8.04
C LYS A 134 10.34 5.35 6.73
N PRO A 135 10.76 4.21 6.14
CA PRO A 135 11.35 4.20 4.81
C PRO A 135 10.34 4.64 3.73
N SER A 136 10.85 5.22 2.63
CA SER A 136 10.01 5.59 1.47
C SER A 136 9.54 4.37 0.66
N VAL A 137 10.24 3.25 0.75
CA VAL A 137 9.85 1.95 0.16
C VAL A 137 9.64 0.97 1.31
N SER A 138 8.40 0.64 1.60
CA SER A 138 8.05 -0.25 2.71
C SER A 138 6.62 -0.79 2.57
N ALA A 139 6.39 -1.97 3.11
CA ALA A 139 5.09 -2.60 3.30
C ALA A 139 4.99 -3.16 4.74
N ALA A 140 3.80 -3.55 5.19
CA ALA A 140 3.55 -4.21 6.48
C ALA A 140 4.22 -3.47 7.67
N SER A 141 4.19 -2.14 7.69
CA SER A 141 4.79 -1.29 8.73
C SER A 141 6.30 -1.54 8.98
N TYR A 142 7.01 -2.11 7.99
CA TYR A 142 8.44 -2.40 8.10
C TYR A 142 9.24 -1.15 8.49
N ARG A 143 10.03 -1.27 9.58
CA ARG A 143 10.86 -0.18 10.12
C ARG A 143 10.09 1.14 10.26
N THR A 144 8.83 1.07 10.71
CA THR A 144 8.00 2.24 11.02
C THR A 144 7.94 2.40 12.52
N GLU A 145 8.51 3.48 13.05
CA GLU A 145 8.54 3.75 14.49
C GLU A 145 8.04 5.16 14.82
N ARG A 146 7.41 5.27 16.00
CA ARG A 146 6.91 6.53 16.57
C ARG A 146 7.86 7.08 17.61
N PHE A 147 8.12 8.38 17.53
CA PHE A 147 8.99 9.10 18.47
C PHE A 147 8.34 10.38 18.97
N LYS A 148 8.21 10.48 20.29
CA LYS A 148 7.86 11.71 20.96
C LYS A 148 9.10 12.56 21.22
N LYS A 149 8.91 13.86 21.46
CA LYS A 149 9.96 14.84 21.68
C LYS A 149 10.94 14.47 22.82
N ASP A 150 10.46 13.77 23.85
CA ASP A 150 11.29 13.25 24.94
C ASP A 150 12.21 12.08 24.51
N ARG A 151 11.94 11.46 23.36
CA ARG A 151 12.73 10.38 22.77
C ARG A 151 13.49 10.78 21.51
N VAL A 152 13.65 12.09 21.23
CA VAL A 152 14.28 12.59 19.99
C VAL A 152 15.67 11.99 19.73
N LYS A 153 16.49 11.74 20.78
CA LYS A 153 17.82 11.12 20.61
C LYS A 153 17.75 9.66 20.10
N LYS A 154 16.72 8.91 20.48
CA LYS A 154 16.48 7.56 19.92
C LYS A 154 15.99 7.66 18.50
N GLY A 155 15.06 8.58 18.25
CA GLY A 155 14.52 8.83 16.91
C GLY A 155 15.60 9.29 15.93
N GLN A 156 16.55 10.13 16.37
CA GLN A 156 17.68 10.58 15.54
C GLN A 156 18.55 9.41 15.07
N ARG A 157 18.91 8.49 15.96
CA ARG A 157 19.67 7.29 15.59
C ARG A 157 18.92 6.41 14.59
N PHE A 158 17.62 6.21 14.84
CA PHE A 158 16.77 5.47 13.93
C PHE A 158 16.65 6.13 12.54
N LEU A 159 16.54 7.46 12.50
CA LEU A 159 16.54 8.24 11.27
C LEU A 159 17.87 8.07 10.50
N GLU A 160 19.00 8.13 11.17
CA GLU A 160 20.34 7.93 10.57
C GLU A 160 20.50 6.52 10.00
N GLU A 161 19.98 5.49 10.69
CA GLU A 161 19.98 4.11 10.20
C GLU A 161 19.13 3.95 8.93
N LEU A 162 17.96 4.61 8.87
CA LEU A 162 17.12 4.55 7.67
C LEU A 162 17.74 5.30 6.49
N LEU A 163 18.31 6.49 6.72
CA LEU A 163 18.95 7.30 5.69
C LEU A 163 20.22 6.66 5.11
N ALA A 164 20.86 5.77 5.85
CA ALA A 164 21.97 4.97 5.34
C ALA A 164 21.51 3.91 4.31
N ASP A 165 20.25 3.47 4.40
CA ASP A 165 19.67 2.43 3.55
C ASP A 165 18.83 3.00 2.39
N GLY A 166 18.31 4.24 2.53
CA GLY A 166 17.49 4.86 1.49
C GLY A 166 16.69 6.08 1.94
N ASP A 167 15.85 6.57 1.05
CA ASP A 167 14.97 7.71 1.29
C ASP A 167 14.02 7.46 2.45
N THR A 168 13.81 8.47 3.27
CA THR A 168 13.07 8.37 4.54
C THR A 168 12.00 9.46 4.66
N LEU A 169 10.90 9.14 5.32
CA LEU A 169 9.82 10.05 5.66
C LEU A 169 9.79 10.31 7.16
N ILE A 170 9.60 11.58 7.54
CA ILE A 170 9.17 11.98 8.87
C ILE A 170 7.76 12.52 8.74
N GLN A 171 6.79 11.88 9.35
CA GLN A 171 5.39 12.30 9.33
C GLN A 171 4.92 12.73 10.70
N LYS A 172 4.08 13.78 10.76
CA LYS A 172 3.41 14.14 12.01
C LYS A 172 2.59 12.95 12.49
N TYR A 173 2.75 12.55 13.75
CA TYR A 173 1.85 11.56 14.33
C TYR A 173 0.48 12.19 14.55
N MET A 174 -0.54 11.54 13.98
CA MET A 174 -1.92 12.00 14.09
C MET A 174 -2.52 11.41 15.36
N SER A 175 -2.53 12.20 16.45
CA SER A 175 -3.11 11.81 17.73
C SER A 175 -4.61 12.11 17.78
N GLY A 176 -5.38 11.26 18.45
CA GLY A 176 -6.81 11.47 18.66
C GLY A 176 -7.72 10.70 17.72
N PHE A 177 -7.13 9.83 16.91
CA PHE A 177 -7.87 8.89 16.08
C PHE A 177 -7.48 7.46 16.44
N ASP A 178 -8.51 6.70 16.78
CA ASP A 178 -8.36 5.29 17.12
C ASP A 178 -8.34 4.39 15.88
N GLU A 179 -8.57 4.97 14.66
CA GLU A 179 -8.79 4.18 13.46
C GLU A 179 -8.38 4.93 12.17
N GLU A 180 -7.52 4.31 11.38
CA GLU A 180 -7.29 4.65 9.98
C GLU A 180 -8.31 3.91 9.12
N LYS A 181 -8.87 4.55 8.09
CA LYS A 181 -9.89 3.95 7.23
C LYS A 181 -9.29 3.60 5.87
N ALA A 182 -9.29 2.31 5.54
CA ALA A 182 -8.88 1.80 4.24
C ALA A 182 -10.08 1.75 3.31
N LEU A 183 -10.05 2.55 2.24
CA LEU A 183 -11.13 2.67 1.25
C LEU A 183 -10.77 1.84 0.02
N VAL A 184 -11.56 0.82 -0.28
CA VAL A 184 -11.28 -0.12 -1.37
C VAL A 184 -12.06 0.24 -2.62
N TRP A 185 -11.34 0.37 -3.73
CA TRP A 185 -11.86 0.61 -5.07
C TRP A 185 -11.57 -0.59 -5.96
N ILE A 186 -12.58 -1.08 -6.70
CA ILE A 186 -12.45 -2.23 -7.59
C ILE A 186 -13.25 -1.95 -8.86
N ASP A 187 -12.61 -2.05 -10.02
CA ASP A 187 -13.25 -2.02 -11.33
C ASP A 187 -14.25 -0.86 -11.47
N GLY A 188 -13.79 0.37 -11.23
CA GLY A 188 -14.59 1.58 -11.40
C GLY A 188 -15.43 1.99 -10.20
N GLU A 189 -15.48 1.23 -9.11
CA GLU A 189 -16.36 1.52 -7.96
C GLU A 189 -15.65 1.46 -6.61
N TRP A 190 -16.00 2.37 -5.71
CA TRP A 190 -15.69 2.28 -4.29
C TRP A 190 -16.62 1.24 -3.66
N THR A 191 -16.08 0.09 -3.30
CA THR A 191 -16.87 -1.08 -2.86
C THR A 191 -17.17 -1.06 -1.38
N HIS A 192 -16.17 -0.88 -0.54
CA HIS A 192 -16.29 -0.90 0.92
C HIS A 192 -15.10 -0.20 1.57
N ALA A 193 -15.18 -0.01 2.86
CA ALA A 193 -14.06 0.40 3.69
C ALA A 193 -13.91 -0.52 4.88
N VAL A 194 -12.73 -0.53 5.50
CA VAL A 194 -12.50 -1.11 6.83
C VAL A 194 -11.73 -0.12 7.68
N GLY A 195 -11.98 -0.16 8.98
CA GLY A 195 -11.15 0.54 9.96
C GLY A 195 -9.94 -0.31 10.31
N LYS A 196 -8.77 0.32 10.41
CA LYS A 196 -7.52 -0.30 10.84
C LYS A 196 -7.02 0.38 12.09
N SER A 197 -6.71 -0.38 13.13
CA SER A 197 -6.00 0.15 14.28
C SER A 197 -4.57 0.55 13.89
N PRO A 198 -4.04 1.69 14.41
CA PRO A 198 -2.65 2.05 14.18
C PRO A 198 -1.73 0.94 14.68
N ARG A 199 -0.82 0.49 13.82
CA ARG A 199 0.21 -0.51 14.20
C ARG A 199 1.61 -0.02 13.89
N PHE A 200 2.55 -0.51 14.67
CA PHE A 200 3.98 -0.33 14.45
C PHE A 200 4.66 -1.69 14.24
N ALA A 201 5.94 -1.67 13.86
CA ALA A 201 6.67 -2.90 13.58
C ALA A 201 6.53 -3.96 14.69
N GLY A 202 6.05 -5.15 14.33
CA GLY A 202 5.88 -6.29 15.22
C GLY A 202 4.50 -6.40 15.91
N GLU A 203 3.54 -5.55 15.55
CA GLU A 203 2.14 -5.64 15.99
C GLU A 203 1.29 -6.28 14.90
N ASP A 204 0.27 -7.07 15.29
CA ASP A 204 -0.69 -7.63 14.34
C ASP A 204 -1.64 -6.55 13.80
N GLU A 205 -2.10 -6.72 12.57
CA GLU A 205 -3.12 -5.83 12.00
C GLU A 205 -4.51 -6.19 12.54
N GLU A 206 -5.14 -5.23 13.20
CA GLU A 206 -6.54 -5.34 13.63
C GLU A 206 -7.43 -4.54 12.67
N VAL A 207 -8.41 -5.23 12.08
CA VAL A 207 -9.36 -4.64 11.14
C VAL A 207 -10.80 -4.81 11.62
N SER A 208 -11.64 -3.82 11.34
CA SER A 208 -13.07 -3.87 11.62
C SER A 208 -13.84 -4.72 10.61
N ASP A 209 -15.12 -4.97 10.85
CA ASP A 209 -16.07 -5.34 9.79
C ASP A 209 -16.13 -4.25 8.72
N ALA A 210 -16.74 -4.58 7.57
CA ALA A 210 -16.94 -3.60 6.49
C ALA A 210 -17.77 -2.39 6.95
N LEU A 211 -17.27 -1.21 6.64
CA LEU A 211 -17.86 0.08 7.00
C LEU A 211 -18.41 0.79 5.76
N PRO A 212 -19.47 1.61 5.91
CA PRO A 212 -19.89 2.52 4.84
C PRO A 212 -18.85 3.63 4.64
N MET A 213 -18.73 4.10 3.40
CA MET A 213 -17.97 5.29 3.06
C MET A 213 -18.87 6.52 2.97
N SER A 214 -18.45 7.63 3.56
CA SER A 214 -19.10 8.92 3.39
C SER A 214 -18.79 9.53 2.01
N ASP A 215 -19.57 10.51 1.58
CA ASP A 215 -19.32 11.24 0.34
C ASP A 215 -18.00 12.04 0.39
N GLU A 216 -17.63 12.55 1.57
CA GLU A 216 -16.36 13.23 1.80
C GLU A 216 -15.17 12.28 1.56
N GLU A 217 -15.23 11.07 2.12
CA GLU A 217 -14.20 10.04 1.96
C GLU A 217 -14.07 9.62 0.47
N ARG A 218 -15.20 9.37 -0.20
CA ARG A 218 -15.22 9.03 -1.64
C ARG A 218 -14.64 10.16 -2.48
N THR A 219 -14.98 11.41 -2.18
CA THR A 219 -14.51 12.58 -2.92
C THR A 219 -13.00 12.76 -2.76
N LEU A 220 -12.48 12.67 -1.54
CA LEU A 220 -11.05 12.76 -1.27
C LEU A 220 -10.28 11.62 -1.93
N ALA A 221 -10.74 10.38 -1.76
CA ALA A 221 -10.09 9.21 -2.34
C ALA A 221 -10.11 9.23 -3.88
N ALA A 222 -11.20 9.66 -4.50
CA ALA A 222 -11.28 9.83 -5.95
C ALA A 222 -10.32 10.92 -6.44
N LYS A 223 -10.19 12.05 -5.71
CA LYS A 223 -9.21 13.10 -6.03
C LYS A 223 -7.79 12.57 -5.93
N ALA A 224 -7.48 11.79 -4.89
CA ALA A 224 -6.17 11.19 -4.70
C ALA A 224 -5.84 10.17 -5.80
N LEU A 225 -6.80 9.28 -6.13
CA LEU A 225 -6.63 8.30 -7.21
C LEU A 225 -6.49 8.97 -8.58
N GLY A 226 -7.16 10.10 -8.81
CA GLY A 226 -7.01 10.93 -10.02
C GLY A 226 -5.63 11.57 -10.20
N CYS A 227 -4.76 11.53 -9.19
CA CYS A 227 -3.36 11.97 -9.28
C CYS A 227 -2.41 10.87 -9.77
N VAL A 228 -2.90 9.65 -9.97
CA VAL A 228 -2.12 8.55 -10.57
C VAL A 228 -1.88 8.90 -12.03
N ASP A 229 -0.68 9.39 -12.30
CA ASP A 229 -0.27 9.92 -13.62
C ASP A 229 0.22 8.75 -14.51
N VAL A 230 -0.70 7.83 -14.79
CA VAL A 230 -0.47 6.66 -15.63
C VAL A 230 -1.69 6.47 -16.52
N ASP A 231 -1.48 6.50 -17.84
CA ASP A 231 -2.55 6.28 -18.82
C ASP A 231 -2.87 4.78 -18.95
N CYS A 232 -3.58 4.26 -17.97
CA CYS A 232 -3.96 2.85 -17.94
C CYS A 232 -5.20 2.60 -17.08
N ASP A 233 -5.86 1.48 -17.36
CA ASP A 233 -6.94 0.99 -16.51
C ASP A 233 -6.37 0.36 -15.22
N LEU A 234 -6.96 0.72 -14.09
CA LEU A 234 -6.72 0.07 -12.81
C LEU A 234 -7.81 -0.98 -12.57
N LEU A 235 -7.43 -2.13 -12.02
CA LEU A 235 -8.40 -3.10 -11.53
C LEU A 235 -8.77 -2.83 -10.07
N TYR A 236 -7.80 -2.45 -9.26
CA TYR A 236 -7.97 -2.21 -7.83
C TYR A 236 -7.10 -1.08 -7.32
N ALA A 237 -7.56 -0.49 -6.24
CA ALA A 237 -6.82 0.48 -5.45
C ALA A 237 -7.29 0.43 -3.98
N ARG A 238 -6.41 0.82 -3.08
CA ARG A 238 -6.78 1.15 -1.70
C ARG A 238 -6.25 2.55 -1.38
N VAL A 239 -7.12 3.38 -0.83
CA VAL A 239 -6.75 4.70 -0.33
C VAL A 239 -6.99 4.73 1.16
N ASP A 240 -5.93 4.89 1.92
CA ASP A 240 -6.00 4.96 3.37
C ASP A 240 -6.13 6.42 3.81
N VAL A 241 -7.10 6.68 4.67
CA VAL A 241 -7.44 8.02 5.13
C VAL A 241 -7.54 8.08 6.65
N ILE A 242 -7.19 9.23 7.20
CA ILE A 242 -7.26 9.49 8.64
C ILE A 242 -7.82 10.91 8.86
N ARG A 243 -8.43 11.16 10.04
CA ARG A 243 -8.83 12.51 10.42
C ARG A 243 -7.80 13.14 11.35
N ASP A 244 -7.56 14.43 11.23
CA ASP A 244 -6.78 15.17 12.20
C ASP A 244 -7.63 15.58 13.42
N SER A 245 -7.00 16.21 14.41
CA SER A 245 -7.68 16.66 15.64
C SER A 245 -8.78 17.69 15.42
N GLU A 246 -8.87 18.30 14.25
CA GLU A 246 -9.91 19.24 13.84
C GLU A 246 -11.02 18.55 13.03
N GLY A 247 -10.87 17.23 12.80
CA GLY A 247 -11.79 16.41 12.01
C GLY A 247 -11.57 16.48 10.50
N LYS A 248 -10.51 17.16 10.04
CA LYS A 248 -10.15 17.24 8.62
C LYS A 248 -9.64 15.90 8.13
N LEU A 249 -10.16 15.45 6.99
CA LEU A 249 -9.76 14.20 6.36
C LEU A 249 -8.45 14.37 5.59
N LEU A 250 -7.51 13.46 5.80
CA LEU A 250 -6.18 13.43 5.18
C LEU A 250 -5.94 12.06 4.57
N VAL A 251 -5.24 12.01 3.43
CA VAL A 251 -4.72 10.76 2.86
C VAL A 251 -3.44 10.39 3.60
N SER A 252 -3.37 9.18 4.11
CA SER A 252 -2.16 8.61 4.71
C SER A 252 -1.35 7.82 3.68
N GLU A 253 -2.02 7.05 2.80
CA GLU A 253 -1.38 6.22 1.78
C GLU A 253 -2.32 5.93 0.61
N ILE A 254 -1.72 5.60 -0.57
CA ILE A 254 -2.39 4.94 -1.69
C ILE A 254 -1.64 3.65 -1.97
N GLU A 255 -2.35 2.54 -2.06
CA GLU A 255 -1.80 1.24 -2.42
C GLU A 255 -2.42 0.72 -3.72
N LEU A 256 -1.58 0.54 -4.73
CA LEU A 256 -1.96 0.08 -6.08
C LEU A 256 -1.24 -1.21 -6.48
N VAL A 257 -0.26 -1.64 -5.68
CA VAL A 257 0.57 -2.81 -6.00
C VAL A 257 0.01 -4.05 -5.32
N GLU A 258 0.02 -4.08 -3.98
CA GLU A 258 -0.29 -5.29 -3.21
C GLU A 258 -1.19 -5.05 -1.98
N PRO A 259 -2.23 -4.20 -2.09
CA PRO A 259 -3.06 -3.91 -0.93
C PRO A 259 -3.81 -5.15 -0.43
N SER A 260 -3.99 -5.29 0.88
CA SER A 260 -5.08 -6.07 1.42
C SER A 260 -6.39 -5.48 0.91
N LEU A 261 -7.23 -6.28 0.27
CA LEU A 261 -8.50 -5.83 -0.29
C LEU A 261 -9.70 -6.22 0.58
N PHE A 262 -9.42 -6.86 1.70
CA PHE A 262 -10.40 -7.17 2.74
C PHE A 262 -11.65 -7.90 2.20
N PHE A 263 -11.43 -8.90 1.34
CA PHE A 263 -12.50 -9.70 0.73
C PHE A 263 -13.30 -10.49 1.77
N VAL A 264 -12.65 -10.90 2.86
CA VAL A 264 -13.34 -11.56 3.98
C VAL A 264 -14.40 -10.65 4.58
N GLN A 265 -14.13 -9.34 4.71
CA GLN A 265 -15.06 -8.35 5.23
C GLN A 265 -16.13 -7.96 4.21
N SER A 266 -15.85 -8.12 2.91
CA SER A 266 -16.78 -7.77 1.83
C SER A 266 -16.81 -8.84 0.72
N PRO A 267 -17.53 -9.96 0.91
CA PRO A 267 -17.63 -11.01 -0.11
C PRO A 267 -18.19 -10.53 -1.48
N ALA A 268 -19.03 -9.48 -1.46
CA ALA A 268 -19.53 -8.88 -2.71
C ALA A 268 -18.40 -8.22 -3.53
N SER A 269 -17.40 -7.64 -2.87
CA SER A 269 -16.24 -7.06 -3.53
C SER A 269 -15.35 -8.12 -4.17
N LEU A 270 -15.25 -9.31 -3.57
CA LEU A 270 -14.56 -10.46 -4.15
C LEU A 270 -15.24 -10.92 -5.45
N VAL A 271 -16.57 -11.03 -5.46
CA VAL A 271 -17.32 -11.37 -6.66
C VAL A 271 -17.03 -10.37 -7.77
N ARG A 272 -17.13 -9.07 -7.49
CA ARG A 272 -16.83 -8.01 -8.44
C ARG A 272 -15.39 -8.11 -8.97
N PHE A 273 -14.42 -8.36 -8.11
CA PHE A 273 -13.01 -8.50 -8.47
C PHE A 273 -12.80 -9.68 -9.43
N VAL A 274 -13.38 -10.83 -9.14
CA VAL A 274 -13.27 -12.04 -9.97
C VAL A 274 -13.96 -11.85 -11.33
N ASP A 275 -15.14 -11.22 -11.37
CA ASP A 275 -15.83 -10.86 -12.60
C ASP A 275 -15.01 -9.91 -13.48
N ALA A 276 -14.36 -8.93 -12.85
CA ALA A 276 -13.48 -8.00 -13.56
C ALA A 276 -12.26 -8.72 -14.15
N ILE A 277 -11.61 -9.62 -13.40
CA ILE A 277 -10.50 -10.46 -13.91
C ILE A 277 -10.96 -11.30 -15.10
N GLY A 278 -12.19 -11.81 -15.09
CA GLY A 278 -12.75 -12.55 -16.22
C GLY A 278 -12.78 -11.74 -17.52
N ARG A 279 -13.02 -10.43 -17.40
CA ARG A 279 -13.05 -9.48 -18.53
C ARG A 279 -11.69 -8.89 -18.89
N TRP A 280 -10.73 -8.97 -17.99
CA TRP A 280 -9.40 -8.42 -18.19
C TRP A 280 -8.59 -9.28 -19.15
N GLY A 281 -8.15 -8.72 -20.29
CA GLY A 281 -7.36 -9.41 -21.32
C GLY A 281 -8.02 -9.47 -22.67
#